data_8035da1923edbc5e154ac7cb61457ab4
#
_entry.id   8035da1923edbc5e154ac7cb61457ab4
#
_cell.length_a   1.000
_cell.length_b   1.000
_cell.length_c   1.000
_cell.angle_alpha   90.00
_cell.angle_beta   90.00
_cell.angle_gamma   90.00
#
_symmetry.space_group_name_H-M   'P 1'
#
loop_
_entity.id
_entity.type
_entity.pdbx_description
1 polymer ?
#
loop_
_entity_poly.entity_id
_entity_poly.type
_entity_poly.pdbx_seq_one_letter_code
_entity_poly.pdbx_strand_id
1 'polypeptide(L)'
;MKKLKLILCMTLGLLLFGAVGTQAAGKKPEMDRTKTIATLQVGFDYSDEELGALYDTGISYQELKNTCMHAFIANVPLQEIVDLRKKYGWTRIKFLLGLTPQKFYEGELQYKANRLYKIMGLDKEVSIKYMKLGFPSHQVKRAHYIARHCDVPVIEILNMKTRQIKWGDVAEQLGLPRDA
;
A
#
# COMPACT_ATOMS: atom_id res chain seq x y z
N MET A 1 75.51 8.98 -22.61
CA MET A 1 76.29 9.02 -21.38
C MET A 1 75.39 9.48 -20.24
N LYS A 2 75.64 8.97 -19.07
CA LYS A 2 75.06 9.22 -17.76
C LYS A 2 73.74 8.55 -17.48
N LYS A 3 73.83 7.42 -16.80
CA LYS A 3 72.82 6.67 -16.05
C LYS A 3 72.40 7.48 -14.84
N LEU A 4 71.06 7.63 -14.66
CA LEU A 4 70.49 8.16 -13.40
C LEU A 4 69.77 7.02 -12.69
N LYS A 5 70.28 6.71 -11.51
CA LYS A 5 69.75 5.68 -10.63
C LYS A 5 68.43 6.16 -9.97
N LEU A 6 67.41 5.41 -10.13
CA LEU A 6 66.12 5.65 -9.44
C LEU A 6 66.20 5.08 -8.02
N ILE A 7 66.16 5.94 -7.04
CA ILE A 7 66.09 5.57 -5.61
C ILE A 7 64.64 5.33 -5.27
N LEU A 8 64.35 4.11 -4.88
CA LEU A 8 63.04 3.64 -4.40
C LEU A 8 62.88 4.07 -2.94
N CYS A 9 62.11 5.12 -2.67
CA CYS A 9 61.64 5.44 -1.32
C CYS A 9 60.31 4.78 -1.07
N MET A 10 60.34 3.66 -0.33
CA MET A 10 59.14 3.09 0.32
C MET A 10 58.77 4.00 1.48
N THR A 11 57.70 4.78 1.30
CA THR A 11 57.00 5.41 2.40
C THR A 11 55.76 4.56 2.69
N LEU A 12 55.83 3.90 3.83
CA LEU A 12 54.74 3.11 4.44
C LEU A 12 53.69 4.09 4.94
N GLY A 13 52.70 4.39 4.10
CA GLY A 13 51.53 5.19 4.48
C GLY A 13 50.50 4.31 5.15
N LEU A 14 50.42 4.41 6.48
CA LEU A 14 49.32 3.82 7.29
C LEU A 14 48.04 4.53 6.91
N LEU A 15 47.23 3.95 6.03
CA LEU A 15 45.87 4.34 5.80
C LEU A 15 44.99 3.83 6.95
N LEU A 16 44.78 4.71 7.91
CA LEU A 16 43.67 4.58 8.86
C LEU A 16 42.36 4.67 8.06
N PHE A 17 41.82 3.51 7.66
CA PHE A 17 40.42 3.42 7.23
C PHE A 17 39.56 3.73 8.45
N GLY A 18 39.17 4.99 8.58
CA GLY A 18 38.07 5.38 9.43
C GLY A 18 36.86 4.59 8.99
N ALA A 19 36.41 3.70 9.86
CA ALA A 19 35.11 3.04 9.73
C ALA A 19 34.03 4.14 9.71
N VAL A 20 33.62 4.54 8.52
CA VAL A 20 32.38 5.29 8.34
C VAL A 20 31.28 4.35 8.80
N GLY A 21 30.84 4.53 10.03
CA GLY A 21 29.67 3.85 10.55
C GLY A 21 28.51 4.15 9.62
N THR A 22 28.17 3.19 8.77
CA THR A 22 26.88 3.18 8.10
C THR A 22 25.84 3.13 9.20
N GLN A 23 25.28 4.31 9.54
CA GLN A 23 24.04 4.36 10.29
C GLN A 23 23.05 3.50 9.51
N ALA A 24 22.77 2.31 10.03
CA ALA A 24 21.67 1.50 9.56
C ALA A 24 20.43 2.38 9.66
N ALA A 25 19.94 2.85 8.50
CA ALA A 25 18.66 3.52 8.42
C ALA A 25 17.68 2.62 9.18
N GLY A 26 17.13 3.13 10.28
CA GLY A 26 16.29 2.36 11.17
C GLY A 26 15.20 1.70 10.36
N LYS A 27 15.29 0.37 10.21
CA LYS A 27 14.22 -0.44 9.62
C LYS A 27 12.97 -0.08 10.41
N LYS A 28 11.97 0.52 9.74
CA LYS A 28 10.64 0.64 10.34
C LYS A 28 10.28 -0.75 10.87
N PRO A 29 9.78 -0.85 12.11
CA PRO A 29 9.41 -2.14 12.67
C PRO A 29 8.50 -2.84 11.68
N GLU A 30 8.95 -3.98 11.18
CA GLU A 30 8.17 -4.82 10.27
C GLU A 30 6.91 -5.24 11.01
N MET A 31 5.76 -5.07 10.36
CA MET A 31 4.48 -5.44 10.96
C MET A 31 4.53 -6.93 11.30
N ASP A 32 4.13 -7.28 12.52
CA ASP A 32 3.95 -8.65 12.97
C ASP A 32 3.13 -9.48 11.95
N ARG A 33 3.47 -10.76 11.83
CA ARG A 33 2.86 -11.72 10.88
C ARG A 33 1.33 -11.69 10.92
N THR A 34 0.76 -11.86 12.10
CA THR A 34 -0.69 -11.89 12.29
C THR A 34 -1.35 -10.60 11.85
N LYS A 35 -0.76 -9.47 12.21
CA LYS A 35 -1.24 -8.14 11.83
C LYS A 35 -1.11 -7.89 10.33
N THR A 36 -0.03 -8.36 9.71
CA THR A 36 0.19 -8.27 8.28
C THR A 36 -0.88 -9.03 7.51
N ILE A 37 -1.10 -10.29 7.85
CA ILE A 37 -2.10 -11.16 7.21
C ILE A 37 -3.50 -10.56 7.37
N ALA A 38 -3.90 -10.25 8.59
CA ALA A 38 -5.21 -9.65 8.87
C ALA A 38 -5.43 -8.35 8.09
N THR A 39 -4.39 -7.51 7.95
CA THR A 39 -4.48 -6.25 7.18
C THR A 39 -4.72 -6.51 5.68
N LEU A 40 -4.11 -7.54 5.11
CA LEU A 40 -4.29 -7.89 3.70
C LEU A 40 -5.65 -8.53 3.45
N GLN A 41 -6.12 -9.40 4.34
CA GLN A 41 -7.42 -10.05 4.26
C GLN A 41 -8.61 -9.10 4.33
N VAL A 42 -8.42 -7.90 4.88
CA VAL A 42 -9.46 -6.86 4.81
C VAL A 42 -9.79 -6.45 3.35
N GLY A 43 -8.85 -6.58 2.44
CA GLY A 43 -9.04 -6.17 1.03
C GLY A 43 -9.02 -7.29 0.02
N PHE A 44 -8.39 -8.42 0.36
CA PHE A 44 -8.23 -9.59 -0.50
C PHE A 44 -8.86 -10.84 0.13
N ASP A 45 -9.33 -11.77 -0.70
CA ASP A 45 -9.90 -13.04 -0.25
C ASP A 45 -8.86 -14.17 -0.34
N TYR A 46 -7.70 -13.97 0.30
CA TYR A 46 -6.68 -15.01 0.43
C TYR A 46 -6.72 -15.61 1.83
N SER A 47 -6.40 -16.90 1.94
CA SER A 47 -6.36 -17.61 3.21
C SER A 47 -5.15 -17.21 4.07
N ASP A 48 -5.20 -17.53 5.37
CA ASP A 48 -4.07 -17.39 6.29
C ASP A 48 -2.86 -18.22 5.82
N GLU A 49 -3.10 -19.40 5.24
CA GLU A 49 -2.07 -20.29 4.74
C GLU A 49 -1.34 -19.67 3.53
N GLU A 50 -2.08 -19.15 2.54
CA GLU A 50 -1.51 -18.54 1.35
C GLU A 50 -0.67 -17.32 1.69
N LEU A 51 -1.20 -16.41 2.50
CA LEU A 51 -0.50 -15.19 2.91
C LEU A 51 0.65 -15.50 3.87
N GLY A 52 0.44 -16.46 4.79
CA GLY A 52 1.43 -16.90 5.75
C GLY A 52 2.63 -17.54 5.08
N ALA A 53 2.41 -18.45 4.14
CA ALA A 53 3.49 -19.10 3.39
C ALA A 53 4.37 -18.07 2.67
N LEU A 54 3.77 -17.01 2.09
CA LEU A 54 4.53 -15.95 1.44
C LEU A 54 5.24 -15.04 2.47
N TYR A 55 4.58 -14.68 3.55
CA TYR A 55 5.21 -13.89 4.62
C TYR A 55 6.44 -14.57 5.18
N ASP A 56 6.34 -15.87 5.43
CA ASP A 56 7.41 -16.71 6.03
C ASP A 56 8.64 -16.85 5.10
N THR A 57 8.53 -16.50 3.81
CA THR A 57 9.70 -16.35 2.92
C THR A 57 10.55 -15.10 3.20
N GLY A 58 10.12 -14.24 4.13
CA GLY A 58 10.83 -13.01 4.50
C GLY A 58 10.64 -11.84 3.52
N ILE A 59 9.63 -11.90 2.64
CA ILE A 59 9.32 -10.75 1.75
C ILE A 59 8.73 -9.59 2.56
N SER A 60 9.02 -8.36 2.13
CA SER A 60 8.48 -7.18 2.80
C SER A 60 6.95 -7.08 2.67
N TYR A 61 6.31 -6.38 3.62
CA TYR A 61 4.87 -6.09 3.53
C TYR A 61 4.47 -5.45 2.19
N GLN A 62 5.29 -4.53 1.69
CA GLN A 62 5.00 -3.86 0.42
C GLN A 62 5.06 -4.83 -0.77
N GLU A 63 6.04 -5.73 -0.78
CA GLU A 63 6.18 -6.74 -1.81
C GLU A 63 5.02 -7.76 -1.75
N LEU A 64 4.66 -8.23 -0.55
CA LEU A 64 3.52 -9.11 -0.33
C LEU A 64 2.21 -8.46 -0.81
N LYS A 65 1.97 -7.20 -0.45
CA LYS A 65 0.80 -6.44 -0.90
C LYS A 65 0.78 -6.28 -2.42
N ASN A 66 1.92 -6.00 -3.05
CA ASN A 66 2.02 -5.90 -4.50
C ASN A 66 1.71 -7.24 -5.16
N THR A 67 2.21 -8.35 -4.62
CA THR A 67 1.92 -9.71 -5.09
C THR A 67 0.42 -9.98 -5.06
N CYS A 68 -0.22 -9.73 -3.91
CA CYS A 68 -1.67 -9.87 -3.75
C CYS A 68 -2.45 -9.00 -4.76
N MET A 69 -2.05 -7.74 -4.93
CA MET A 69 -2.74 -6.83 -5.84
C MET A 69 -2.65 -7.30 -7.30
N HIS A 70 -1.47 -7.73 -7.75
CA HIS A 70 -1.30 -8.22 -9.13
C HIS A 70 -2.07 -9.52 -9.37
N ALA A 71 -2.04 -10.46 -8.43
CA ALA A 71 -2.81 -11.70 -8.51
C ALA A 71 -4.31 -11.43 -8.53
N PHE A 72 -4.79 -10.54 -7.66
CA PHE A 72 -6.19 -10.13 -7.60
C PHE A 72 -6.68 -9.48 -8.89
N ILE A 73 -5.92 -8.53 -9.46
CA ILE A 73 -6.30 -7.83 -10.70
C ILE A 73 -6.23 -8.75 -11.92
N ALA A 74 -5.21 -9.62 -11.97
CA ALA A 74 -5.04 -10.58 -13.07
C ALA A 74 -5.98 -11.78 -12.95
N ASN A 75 -6.60 -11.99 -11.78
CA ASN A 75 -7.39 -13.17 -11.45
C ASN A 75 -6.60 -14.48 -11.65
N VAL A 76 -5.38 -14.51 -11.08
CA VAL A 76 -4.47 -15.66 -11.10
C VAL A 76 -4.06 -16.04 -9.67
N PRO A 77 -3.60 -17.29 -9.43
CA PRO A 77 -3.10 -17.71 -8.13
C PRO A 77 -1.91 -16.85 -7.66
N LEU A 78 -1.77 -16.63 -6.35
CA LEU A 78 -0.64 -15.91 -5.76
C LEU A 78 0.70 -16.51 -6.20
N GLN A 79 0.79 -17.85 -6.25
CA GLN A 79 2.01 -18.55 -6.63
C GLN A 79 2.50 -18.20 -8.04
N GLU A 80 1.59 -17.97 -8.98
CA GLU A 80 1.96 -17.54 -10.33
C GLU A 80 2.70 -16.20 -10.32
N ILE A 81 2.22 -15.24 -9.54
CA ILE A 81 2.91 -13.95 -9.38
C ILE A 81 4.28 -14.13 -8.72
N VAL A 82 4.37 -14.98 -7.72
CA VAL A 82 5.65 -15.31 -7.05
C VAL A 82 6.66 -15.87 -8.05
N ASP A 83 6.24 -16.80 -8.90
CA ASP A 83 7.13 -17.42 -9.89
C ASP A 83 7.53 -16.43 -11.00
N LEU A 84 6.64 -15.56 -11.40
CA LEU A 84 6.97 -14.45 -12.30
C LEU A 84 7.96 -13.48 -11.64
N ARG A 85 7.81 -13.18 -10.33
CA ARG A 85 8.70 -12.26 -9.60
C ARG A 85 10.13 -12.77 -9.47
N LYS A 86 10.34 -14.08 -9.43
CA LYS A 86 11.69 -14.69 -9.46
C LYS A 86 12.45 -14.35 -10.74
N LYS A 87 11.75 -14.06 -11.83
CA LYS A 87 12.32 -13.87 -13.17
C LYS A 87 12.22 -12.44 -13.67
N TYR A 88 11.20 -11.69 -13.24
CA TYR A 88 10.85 -10.42 -13.87
C TYR A 88 10.56 -9.32 -12.85
N GLY A 89 10.81 -8.06 -13.25
CA GLY A 89 10.36 -6.87 -12.53
C GLY A 89 8.86 -6.60 -12.73
N TRP A 90 8.25 -5.79 -11.88
CA TRP A 90 6.81 -5.49 -11.89
C TRP A 90 6.29 -4.98 -13.24
N THR A 91 7.05 -4.14 -13.94
CA THR A 91 6.67 -3.63 -15.27
C THR A 91 6.50 -4.76 -16.27
N ARG A 92 7.41 -5.73 -16.29
CA ARG A 92 7.33 -6.88 -17.18
C ARG A 92 6.18 -7.81 -16.81
N ILE A 93 5.94 -8.03 -15.53
CA ILE A 93 4.80 -8.82 -15.03
C ILE A 93 3.47 -8.20 -15.46
N LYS A 94 3.29 -6.89 -15.29
CA LYS A 94 2.10 -6.19 -15.79
C LYS A 94 1.87 -6.42 -17.27
N PHE A 95 2.93 -6.32 -18.07
CA PHE A 95 2.86 -6.57 -19.51
C PHE A 95 2.45 -8.02 -19.82
N LEU A 96 3.09 -9.00 -19.19
CA LEU A 96 2.82 -10.42 -19.40
C LEU A 96 1.39 -10.81 -19.03
N LEU A 97 0.82 -10.21 -17.99
CA LEU A 97 -0.54 -10.45 -17.52
C LEU A 97 -1.59 -9.54 -18.20
N GLY A 98 -1.19 -8.70 -19.14
CA GLY A 98 -2.09 -7.75 -19.80
C GLY A 98 -2.76 -6.76 -18.84
N LEU A 99 -2.04 -6.35 -17.76
CA LEU A 99 -2.54 -5.43 -16.75
C LEU A 99 -2.33 -3.98 -17.23
N THR A 100 -3.35 -3.44 -17.86
CA THR A 100 -3.37 -2.04 -18.30
C THR A 100 -3.55 -1.09 -17.11
N PRO A 101 -3.21 0.22 -17.25
CA PRO A 101 -3.49 1.22 -16.21
C PRO A 101 -4.97 1.24 -15.80
N GLN A 102 -5.88 1.04 -16.75
CA GLN A 102 -7.32 0.99 -16.49
C GLN A 102 -7.70 -0.21 -15.59
N LYS A 103 -7.19 -1.41 -15.88
CA LYS A 103 -7.40 -2.59 -15.04
C LYS A 103 -6.85 -2.39 -13.62
N PHE A 104 -5.69 -1.73 -13.51
CA PHE A 104 -5.13 -1.38 -12.20
C PHE A 104 -6.03 -0.43 -11.42
N TYR A 105 -6.52 0.63 -12.06
CA TYR A 105 -7.45 1.56 -11.45
C TYR A 105 -8.73 0.85 -10.96
N GLU A 106 -9.33 0.03 -11.79
CA GLU A 106 -10.53 -0.75 -11.46
C GLU A 106 -10.28 -1.73 -10.30
N GLY A 107 -9.16 -2.45 -10.36
CA GLY A 107 -8.76 -3.37 -9.29
C GLY A 107 -8.49 -2.66 -7.96
N GLU A 108 -7.88 -1.47 -7.99
CA GLU A 108 -7.73 -0.66 -6.78
C GLU A 108 -9.06 -0.18 -6.20
N LEU A 109 -10.02 0.21 -7.05
CA LEU A 109 -11.36 0.57 -6.59
C LEU A 109 -12.05 -0.63 -5.93
N GLN A 110 -11.96 -1.81 -6.55
CA GLN A 110 -12.52 -3.04 -6.01
C GLN A 110 -11.87 -3.43 -4.67
N TYR A 111 -10.55 -3.37 -4.57
CA TYR A 111 -9.82 -3.60 -3.32
C TYR A 111 -10.27 -2.63 -2.20
N LYS A 112 -10.38 -1.34 -2.51
CA LYS A 112 -10.84 -0.33 -1.56
C LYS A 112 -12.29 -0.55 -1.14
N ALA A 113 -13.17 -0.94 -2.08
CA ALA A 113 -14.56 -1.27 -1.81
C ALA A 113 -14.70 -2.52 -0.92
N ASN A 114 -13.92 -3.58 -1.20
CA ASN A 114 -13.85 -4.77 -0.34
C ASN A 114 -13.50 -4.39 1.11
N ARG A 115 -12.51 -3.50 1.28
CA ARG A 115 -12.13 -3.00 2.61
C ARG A 115 -13.27 -2.27 3.31
N LEU A 116 -13.96 -1.37 2.61
CA LEU A 116 -15.08 -0.63 3.17
C LEU A 116 -16.23 -1.56 3.55
N TYR A 117 -16.51 -2.55 2.73
CA TYR A 117 -17.49 -3.58 3.03
C TYR A 117 -17.12 -4.39 4.28
N LYS A 118 -15.91 -4.94 4.35
CA LYS A 118 -15.46 -5.77 5.49
C LYS A 118 -15.37 -4.98 6.82
N ILE A 119 -14.98 -3.71 6.78
CA ILE A 119 -14.82 -2.90 8.00
C ILE A 119 -16.14 -2.30 8.48
N MET A 120 -17.03 -1.90 7.57
CA MET A 120 -18.17 -1.04 7.88
C MET A 120 -19.50 -1.57 7.35
N GLY A 121 -19.52 -2.64 6.57
CA GLY A 121 -20.71 -3.13 5.89
C GLY A 121 -21.19 -2.24 4.74
N LEU A 122 -20.37 -1.27 4.28
CA LEU A 122 -20.76 -0.41 3.17
C LEU A 122 -20.75 -1.20 1.86
N ASP A 123 -21.87 -1.13 1.13
CA ASP A 123 -22.00 -1.80 -0.15
C ASP A 123 -20.87 -1.48 -1.12
N LYS A 124 -20.38 -2.51 -1.82
CA LYS A 124 -19.19 -2.39 -2.69
C LYS A 124 -19.46 -1.53 -3.92
N GLU A 125 -20.62 -1.69 -4.55
CA GLU A 125 -20.98 -0.94 -5.76
C GLU A 125 -21.18 0.53 -5.44
N VAL A 126 -21.84 0.82 -4.32
CA VAL A 126 -22.04 2.18 -3.79
C VAL A 126 -20.68 2.81 -3.47
N SER A 127 -19.76 2.08 -2.85
CA SER A 127 -18.41 2.53 -2.56
C SER A 127 -17.63 2.87 -3.84
N ILE A 128 -17.69 1.99 -4.85
CA ILE A 128 -17.03 2.21 -6.14
C ILE A 128 -17.64 3.43 -6.85
N LYS A 129 -18.97 3.58 -6.83
CA LYS A 129 -19.66 4.73 -7.39
C LYS A 129 -19.13 6.04 -6.82
N TYR A 130 -19.04 6.16 -5.49
CA TYR A 130 -18.52 7.38 -4.86
C TYR A 130 -17.05 7.62 -5.18
N MET A 131 -16.23 6.57 -5.20
CA MET A 131 -14.82 6.70 -5.57
C MET A 131 -14.64 7.11 -7.04
N LYS A 132 -15.48 6.64 -7.96
CA LYS A 132 -15.51 7.08 -9.36
C LYS A 132 -15.94 8.53 -9.54
N LEU A 133 -16.77 9.06 -8.62
CA LEU A 133 -17.10 10.50 -8.55
C LEU A 133 -15.95 11.35 -8.00
N GLY A 134 -14.81 10.76 -7.65
CA GLY A 134 -13.61 11.45 -7.19
C GLY A 134 -13.45 11.52 -5.66
N PHE A 135 -14.35 10.94 -4.89
CA PHE A 135 -14.22 10.92 -3.43
C PHE A 135 -13.25 9.81 -2.98
N PRO A 136 -12.13 10.15 -2.31
CA PRO A 136 -11.21 9.14 -1.79
C PRO A 136 -11.89 8.19 -0.79
N SER A 137 -11.46 6.93 -0.73
CA SER A 137 -12.06 5.91 0.14
C SER A 137 -12.15 6.29 1.61
N HIS A 138 -11.16 7.06 2.13
CA HIS A 138 -11.19 7.55 3.51
C HIS A 138 -12.30 8.59 3.75
N GLN A 139 -12.64 9.40 2.74
CA GLN A 139 -13.78 10.33 2.80
C GLN A 139 -15.10 9.56 2.74
N VAL A 140 -15.22 8.58 1.84
CA VAL A 140 -16.39 7.71 1.76
C VAL A 140 -16.62 7.00 3.10
N LYS A 141 -15.54 6.48 3.71
CA LYS A 141 -15.58 5.88 5.05
C LYS A 141 -16.14 6.85 6.09
N ARG A 142 -15.62 8.09 6.13
CA ARG A 142 -16.02 9.07 7.15
C ARG A 142 -17.45 9.55 6.93
N ALA A 143 -17.84 9.83 5.69
CA ALA A 143 -19.21 10.23 5.37
C ALA A 143 -20.24 9.13 5.72
N HIS A 144 -19.91 7.87 5.44
CA HIS A 144 -20.75 6.75 5.83
C HIS A 144 -20.87 6.62 7.36
N TYR A 145 -19.78 6.81 8.09
CA TYR A 145 -19.82 6.83 9.56
C TYR A 145 -20.78 7.91 10.07
N ILE A 146 -20.67 9.14 9.56
CA ILE A 146 -21.56 10.26 9.93
C ILE A 146 -23.02 9.93 9.56
N ALA A 147 -23.27 9.43 8.33
CA ALA A 147 -24.61 9.08 7.85
C ALA A 147 -25.34 8.06 8.74
N ARG A 148 -24.62 7.20 9.44
CA ARG A 148 -25.20 6.24 10.40
C ARG A 148 -25.74 6.89 11.68
N HIS A 149 -25.39 8.16 11.94
CA HIS A 149 -25.76 8.90 13.13
C HIS A 149 -26.71 10.08 12.83
N CYS A 150 -27.05 10.27 11.56
CA CYS A 150 -28.02 11.27 11.11
C CYS A 150 -28.79 10.72 9.90
N ASP A 151 -29.99 11.24 9.67
CA ASP A 151 -30.81 10.82 8.53
C ASP A 151 -30.47 11.63 7.27
N VAL A 152 -29.19 11.61 6.88
CA VAL A 152 -28.66 12.33 5.72
C VAL A 152 -27.90 11.36 4.81
N PRO A 153 -28.20 11.35 3.49
CA PRO A 153 -27.51 10.48 2.54
C PRO A 153 -26.00 10.74 2.48
N VAL A 154 -25.23 9.66 2.34
CA VAL A 154 -23.74 9.71 2.28
C VAL A 154 -23.24 10.70 1.23
N ILE A 155 -23.91 10.77 0.07
CA ILE A 155 -23.48 11.68 -1.02
C ILE A 155 -23.64 13.14 -0.64
N GLU A 156 -24.67 13.50 0.11
CA GLU A 156 -24.87 14.86 0.59
C GLU A 156 -23.76 15.25 1.59
N ILE A 157 -23.44 14.35 2.52
CA ILE A 157 -22.34 14.53 3.47
C ILE A 157 -20.99 14.67 2.76
N LEU A 158 -20.76 13.85 1.71
CA LEU A 158 -19.56 13.98 0.87
C LEU A 158 -19.46 15.34 0.18
N ASN A 159 -20.60 15.87 -0.31
CA ASN A 159 -20.66 17.18 -0.96
C ASN A 159 -20.47 18.35 0.02
N MET A 160 -20.84 18.20 1.29
CA MET A 160 -20.57 19.19 2.33
C MET A 160 -19.08 19.35 2.60
N LYS A 161 -18.29 18.27 2.42
CA LYS A 161 -16.85 18.25 2.69
C LYS A 161 -16.07 18.94 1.58
N THR A 162 -15.51 20.10 1.87
CA THR A 162 -14.60 20.84 0.97
C THR A 162 -13.18 20.89 1.54
N ARG A 163 -12.26 21.59 0.85
CA ARG A 163 -10.90 21.83 1.37
C ARG A 163 -10.91 22.70 2.62
N GLN A 164 -11.85 23.63 2.73
CA GLN A 164 -11.97 24.56 3.87
C GLN A 164 -12.81 24.01 5.02
N ILE A 165 -13.82 23.19 4.71
CA ILE A 165 -14.72 22.60 5.72
C ILE A 165 -14.11 21.30 6.24
N LYS A 166 -13.84 21.22 7.54
CA LYS A 166 -13.33 20.01 8.20
C LYS A 166 -14.46 19.04 8.51
N TRP A 167 -14.14 17.78 8.75
CA TRP A 167 -15.14 16.77 9.11
C TRP A 167 -15.90 17.10 10.41
N GLY A 168 -15.21 17.69 11.40
CA GLY A 168 -15.88 18.16 12.61
C GLY A 168 -16.92 19.24 12.35
N ASP A 169 -16.65 20.14 11.39
CA ASP A 169 -17.60 21.19 11.01
C ASP A 169 -18.83 20.60 10.28
N VAL A 170 -18.60 19.56 9.45
CA VAL A 170 -19.70 18.81 8.80
C VAL A 170 -20.54 18.09 9.86
N ALA A 171 -19.92 17.43 10.84
CA ALA A 171 -20.66 16.78 11.92
C ALA A 171 -21.50 17.77 12.74
N GLU A 172 -20.93 18.92 13.10
CA GLU A 172 -21.61 19.98 13.85
C GLU A 172 -22.82 20.56 13.08
N GLN A 173 -22.68 20.80 11.77
CA GLN A 173 -23.79 21.24 10.92
C GLN A 173 -24.95 20.21 10.87
N LEU A 174 -24.66 18.94 11.13
CA LEU A 174 -25.62 17.85 11.18
C LEU A 174 -26.11 17.56 12.61
N GLY A 175 -25.77 18.41 13.58
CA GLY A 175 -26.19 18.27 14.96
C GLY A 175 -25.42 17.17 15.72
N LEU A 176 -24.27 16.72 15.23
CA LEU A 176 -23.43 15.72 15.85
C LEU A 176 -22.22 16.36 16.55
N PRO A 177 -21.60 15.68 17.52
CA PRO A 177 -20.33 16.13 18.12
C PRO A 177 -19.22 16.26 17.05
N ARG A 178 -18.31 17.24 17.22
CA ARG A 178 -17.22 17.50 16.24
C ARG A 178 -16.25 16.34 16.05
N ASP A 179 -16.17 15.44 17.00
CA ASP A 179 -15.34 14.24 17.01
C ASP A 179 -16.07 12.98 16.50
N ALA A 180 -17.34 13.12 16.15
CA ALA A 180 -18.17 12.07 15.59
C ALA A 180 -17.66 11.53 14.24
#